data_c9ce20d75f347f59d8d611d86d550bb4
#
_entry.id   c9ce20d75f347f59d8d611d86d550bb4
#
_cell.length_a   1.000
_cell.length_b   1.000
_cell.length_c   1.000
_cell.angle_alpha   90.00
_cell.angle_beta   90.00
_cell.angle_gamma   90.00
#
_symmetry.space_group_name_H-M   'P 1'
#
loop_
_entity.id
_entity.type
_entity.pdbx_description
1 polymer ?
#
loop_
_entity_poly.entity_id
_entity_poly.type
_entity_poly.pdbx_seq_one_letter_code
_entity_poly.pdbx_strand_id
1 'polypeptide(L)'
;MNNSARHGSYRKMEKIVMLTREDHKTYAQILREELTPAFGCTEPIALAYCAAKAREVLGQMPTEVIIEASGNIIKNVKSVIVPNTGGMKGIPAAAAAGIVAGDSKACLEVIAKVTPEEQKEIAEYLNNVPFSVKAMEDGDKLDIRVTVKAEENSAVVRVSKH
;
A
#
# COMPACT_ATOMS: atom_id res chain seq x y z
N MET A 1 -59.13 -36.00 -10.60
CA MET A 1 -58.64 -34.87 -11.38
C MET A 1 -57.16 -34.70 -11.10
N ASN A 2 -56.32 -35.17 -12.05
CA ASN A 2 -54.86 -35.15 -11.94
C ASN A 2 -54.30 -33.79 -12.29
N ASN A 3 -53.52 -33.17 -11.41
CA ASN A 3 -52.74 -32.01 -11.75
C ASN A 3 -51.25 -32.36 -11.58
N SER A 4 -50.68 -32.79 -12.71
CA SER A 4 -49.28 -33.13 -12.88
C SER A 4 -48.50 -31.81 -13.10
N ALA A 5 -47.85 -31.31 -12.07
CA ALA A 5 -46.91 -30.20 -12.15
C ALA A 5 -45.61 -30.68 -12.83
N ARG A 6 -45.38 -30.25 -14.05
CA ARG A 6 -44.13 -30.50 -14.78
C ARG A 6 -43.00 -29.65 -14.15
N HIS A 7 -42.09 -30.32 -13.47
CA HIS A 7 -40.82 -29.75 -13.09
C HIS A 7 -39.95 -29.63 -14.34
N GLY A 8 -39.87 -28.41 -14.87
CA GLY A 8 -38.91 -28.06 -15.91
C GLY A 8 -37.51 -28.01 -15.33
N SER A 9 -36.73 -29.06 -15.59
CA SER A 9 -35.28 -29.05 -15.29
C SER A 9 -34.57 -28.03 -16.18
N TYR A 10 -34.22 -26.89 -15.63
CA TYR A 10 -33.29 -25.96 -16.29
C TYR A 10 -31.88 -26.56 -16.21
N ARG A 11 -31.47 -27.24 -17.25
CA ARG A 11 -30.08 -27.63 -17.48
C ARG A 11 -29.28 -26.35 -17.73
N LYS A 12 -28.57 -25.86 -16.71
CA LYS A 12 -27.57 -24.81 -16.84
C LYS A 12 -26.47 -25.36 -17.77
N MET A 13 -26.47 -24.93 -19.03
CA MET A 13 -25.37 -25.25 -19.96
C MET A 13 -24.16 -24.43 -19.51
N GLU A 14 -23.24 -25.06 -18.82
CA GLU A 14 -21.91 -24.48 -18.60
C GLU A 14 -21.18 -24.44 -19.94
N LYS A 15 -20.96 -23.25 -20.43
CA LYS A 15 -20.19 -23.03 -21.65
C LYS A 15 -18.72 -23.19 -21.28
N ILE A 16 -18.16 -24.38 -21.56
CA ILE A 16 -16.71 -24.61 -21.42
C ILE A 16 -16.03 -23.77 -22.51
N VAL A 17 -15.35 -22.71 -22.11
CA VAL A 17 -14.51 -21.93 -23.01
C VAL A 17 -13.13 -22.61 -23.07
N MET A 18 -12.83 -23.21 -24.22
CA MET A 18 -11.50 -23.76 -24.48
C MET A 18 -10.57 -22.61 -24.89
N LEU A 19 -9.55 -22.36 -24.09
CA LEU A 19 -8.53 -21.36 -24.42
C LEU A 19 -7.62 -21.87 -25.54
N THR A 20 -7.36 -21.03 -26.51
CA THR A 20 -6.41 -21.31 -27.59
C THR A 20 -4.96 -21.07 -27.13
N ARG A 21 -3.97 -21.49 -27.91
CA ARG A 21 -2.56 -21.14 -27.66
C ARG A 21 -2.31 -19.64 -27.70
N GLU A 22 -3.05 -18.92 -28.52
CA GLU A 22 -2.98 -17.45 -28.62
C GLU A 22 -3.51 -16.80 -27.34
N ASP A 23 -4.65 -17.28 -26.84
CA ASP A 23 -5.22 -16.81 -25.55
C ASP A 23 -4.22 -17.02 -24.41
N HIS A 24 -3.57 -18.19 -24.33
CA HIS A 24 -2.56 -18.45 -23.31
C HIS A 24 -1.37 -17.47 -23.38
N LYS A 25 -0.90 -17.12 -24.58
CA LYS A 25 0.19 -16.14 -24.75
C LYS A 25 -0.28 -14.74 -24.31
N THR A 26 -1.47 -14.35 -24.73
CA THR A 26 -2.04 -13.06 -24.37
C THR A 26 -2.24 -12.92 -22.87
N TYR A 27 -2.81 -13.93 -22.19
CA TYR A 27 -2.93 -13.93 -20.73
C TYR A 27 -1.58 -13.91 -20.03
N ALA A 28 -0.59 -14.67 -20.50
CA ALA A 28 0.74 -14.66 -19.93
C ALA A 28 1.44 -13.30 -20.10
N GLN A 29 1.18 -12.60 -21.20
CA GLN A 29 1.68 -11.24 -21.41
C GLN A 29 1.01 -10.24 -20.45
N ILE A 30 -0.32 -10.25 -20.35
CA ILE A 30 -1.08 -9.42 -19.40
C ILE A 30 -0.56 -9.65 -17.98
N LEU A 31 -0.39 -10.90 -17.56
CA LEU A 31 0.14 -11.20 -16.23
C LEU A 31 1.54 -10.62 -16.01
N ARG A 32 2.42 -10.66 -17.00
CA ARG A 32 3.77 -10.09 -16.89
C ARG A 32 3.75 -8.55 -16.81
N GLU A 33 2.81 -7.91 -17.47
CA GLU A 33 2.65 -6.45 -17.49
C GLU A 33 1.98 -5.94 -16.21
N GLU A 34 0.98 -6.68 -15.70
CA GLU A 34 0.15 -6.24 -14.58
C GLU A 34 0.65 -6.72 -13.20
N LEU A 35 1.41 -7.84 -13.14
CA LEU A 35 1.92 -8.35 -11.88
C LEU A 35 3.20 -7.62 -11.47
N THR A 36 3.10 -6.85 -10.41
CA THR A 36 4.25 -6.22 -9.77
C THR A 36 4.55 -6.93 -8.45
N PRO A 37 5.78 -7.40 -8.21
CA PRO A 37 6.15 -7.95 -6.93
C PRO A 37 5.89 -6.94 -5.81
N ALA A 38 5.26 -7.40 -4.72
CA ALA A 38 4.98 -6.58 -3.55
C ALA A 38 5.34 -7.34 -2.28
N PHE A 39 5.96 -6.67 -1.33
CA PHE A 39 6.34 -7.24 -0.06
C PHE A 39 5.24 -7.03 1.00
N GLY A 40 4.21 -7.86 0.95
CA GLY A 40 3.12 -7.84 1.92
C GLY A 40 1.88 -7.05 1.47
N CYS A 41 1.11 -6.54 2.44
CA CYS A 41 -0.10 -5.75 2.18
C CYS A 41 0.24 -4.43 1.49
N THR A 42 -0.43 -4.12 0.38
CA THR A 42 -0.10 -2.99 -0.49
C THR A 42 -0.32 -1.63 0.15
N GLU A 43 -1.31 -1.46 1.03
CA GLU A 43 -1.61 -0.17 1.64
C GLU A 43 -0.51 0.32 2.60
N PRO A 44 0.01 -0.48 3.57
CA PRO A 44 1.17 -0.08 4.36
C PRO A 44 2.42 0.16 3.52
N ILE A 45 2.61 -0.63 2.46
CA ILE A 45 3.75 -0.47 1.54
C ILE A 45 3.64 0.84 0.75
N ALA A 46 2.44 1.21 0.26
CA ALA A 46 2.22 2.47 -0.42
C ALA A 46 2.48 3.68 0.51
N LEU A 47 2.11 3.58 1.79
CA LEU A 47 2.45 4.59 2.81
C LEU A 47 3.96 4.70 3.02
N ALA A 48 4.65 3.57 3.19
CA ALA A 48 6.10 3.53 3.33
C ALA A 48 6.82 4.11 2.10
N TYR A 49 6.35 3.76 0.90
CA TYR A 49 6.87 4.29 -0.35
C TYR A 49 6.69 5.82 -0.46
N CYS A 50 5.47 6.31 -0.19
CA CYS A 50 5.17 7.74 -0.22
C CYS A 50 6.07 8.51 0.75
N ALA A 51 6.28 7.99 1.96
CA ALA A 51 7.12 8.58 2.99
C ALA A 51 8.61 8.52 2.65
N ALA A 52 9.11 7.40 2.12
CA ALA A 52 10.48 7.26 1.63
C ALA A 52 10.78 8.26 0.51
N LYS A 53 9.84 8.43 -0.41
CA LYS A 53 9.95 9.40 -1.51
C LYS A 53 9.92 10.84 -1.01
N ALA A 54 9.09 11.14 -0.02
CA ALA A 54 9.04 12.47 0.60
C ALA A 54 10.37 12.80 1.29
N ARG A 55 10.99 11.86 2.03
CA ARG A 55 12.32 12.03 2.61
C ARG A 55 13.39 12.25 1.53
N GLU A 56 13.36 11.46 0.45
CA GLU A 56 14.30 11.62 -0.68
C GLU A 56 14.22 13.02 -1.27
N VAL A 57 13.00 13.55 -1.48
CA VAL A 57 12.79 14.92 -2.01
C VAL A 57 13.26 15.98 -1.01
N LEU A 58 13.02 15.77 0.29
CA LEU A 58 13.47 16.68 1.35
C LEU A 58 15.00 16.72 1.46
N GLY A 59 15.68 15.61 1.19
CA GLY A 59 17.13 15.48 1.22
C GLY A 59 17.76 15.38 2.61
N GLN A 60 16.93 15.31 3.68
CA GLN A 60 17.38 15.20 5.06
C GLN A 60 16.35 14.46 5.91
N MET A 61 16.70 14.09 7.16
CA MET A 61 15.75 13.42 8.07
C MET A 61 14.69 14.41 8.56
N PRO A 62 13.39 14.06 8.38
CA PRO A 62 12.32 14.92 8.86
C PRO A 62 12.23 14.98 10.39
N THR A 63 11.85 16.13 10.91
CA THR A 63 11.55 16.37 12.32
C THR A 63 10.04 16.48 12.61
N GLU A 64 9.23 16.53 11.57
CA GLU A 64 7.75 16.50 11.64
C GLU A 64 7.20 15.77 10.40
N VAL A 65 6.19 14.93 10.63
CA VAL A 65 5.52 14.15 9.56
C VAL A 65 4.00 14.32 9.64
N ILE A 66 3.40 14.77 8.55
CA ILE A 66 1.95 14.90 8.41
C ILE A 66 1.49 13.95 7.30
N ILE A 67 0.56 13.09 7.64
CA ILE A 67 0.00 12.09 6.72
C ILE A 67 -1.48 12.38 6.54
N GLU A 68 -1.87 12.60 5.30
CA GLU A 68 -3.26 12.71 4.91
C GLU A 68 -3.59 11.50 4.04
N ALA A 69 -4.65 10.77 4.36
CA ALA A 69 -5.01 9.56 3.65
C ALA A 69 -6.52 9.41 3.50
N SER A 70 -6.96 8.72 2.45
CA SER A 70 -8.37 8.39 2.27
C SER A 70 -8.89 7.54 3.43
N GLY A 71 -10.18 7.63 3.70
CA GLY A 71 -10.84 6.85 4.75
C GLY A 71 -10.63 5.34 4.59
N ASN A 72 -10.52 4.86 3.34
CA ASN A 72 -10.23 3.46 3.03
C ASN A 72 -8.83 3.05 3.51
N ILE A 73 -7.81 3.85 3.25
CA ILE A 73 -6.42 3.61 3.72
C ILE A 73 -6.38 3.64 5.25
N ILE A 74 -7.00 4.63 5.88
CA ILE A 74 -7.03 4.74 7.35
C ILE A 74 -7.66 3.49 7.97
N LYS A 75 -8.82 3.08 7.47
CA LYS A 75 -9.54 1.90 7.95
C LYS A 75 -8.70 0.62 7.81
N ASN A 76 -8.06 0.43 6.65
CA ASN A 76 -7.34 -0.80 6.34
C ASN A 76 -5.98 -0.90 7.04
N VAL A 77 -5.30 0.23 7.30
CA VAL A 77 -3.94 0.21 7.85
C VAL A 77 -3.90 0.37 9.37
N LYS A 78 -4.92 0.93 10.00
CA LYS A 78 -4.94 1.31 11.43
C LYS A 78 -4.37 0.25 12.39
N SER A 79 -4.60 -1.04 12.13
CA SER A 79 -4.20 -2.14 13.01
C SER A 79 -3.33 -3.19 12.33
N VAL A 80 -2.92 -2.93 11.08
CA VAL A 80 -2.13 -3.88 10.30
C VAL A 80 -0.67 -3.81 10.72
N ILE A 81 -0.03 -4.97 10.87
CA ILE A 81 1.41 -5.07 11.08
C ILE A 81 2.11 -4.65 9.79
N VAL A 82 3.02 -3.70 9.92
CA VAL A 82 3.86 -3.27 8.81
C VAL A 82 4.96 -4.32 8.58
N PRO A 83 5.13 -4.83 7.37
CA PRO A 83 6.16 -5.84 7.07
C PRO A 83 7.56 -5.37 7.50
N ASN A 84 8.38 -6.31 7.94
CA ASN A 84 9.79 -6.10 8.34
C ASN A 84 10.05 -5.04 9.44
N THR A 85 9.06 -4.67 10.23
CA THR A 85 9.22 -3.66 11.30
C THR A 85 9.30 -4.24 12.71
N GLY A 86 9.45 -5.57 12.85
CA GLY A 86 9.42 -6.20 14.18
C GLY A 86 8.05 -6.17 14.86
N GLY A 87 6.96 -6.05 14.10
CA GLY A 87 5.58 -6.09 14.62
C GLY A 87 4.93 -4.73 14.86
N MET A 88 5.56 -3.64 14.43
CA MET A 88 4.97 -2.30 14.51
C MET A 88 3.71 -2.20 13.65
N LYS A 89 2.74 -1.37 14.06
CA LYS A 89 1.41 -1.30 13.45
C LYS A 89 1.01 0.11 13.09
N GLY A 90 0.19 0.21 12.05
CA GLY A 90 -0.53 1.41 11.71
C GLY A 90 0.21 2.37 10.79
N ILE A 91 -0.46 3.47 10.47
CA ILE A 91 -0.02 4.48 9.51
C ILE A 91 1.32 5.14 9.92
N PRO A 92 1.50 5.61 11.16
CA PRO A 92 2.76 6.20 11.57
C PRO A 92 3.94 5.23 11.45
N ALA A 93 3.75 3.95 11.81
CA ALA A 93 4.79 2.94 11.69
C ALA A 93 5.20 2.66 10.24
N ALA A 94 4.22 2.61 9.32
CA ALA A 94 4.50 2.45 7.90
C ALA A 94 5.29 3.64 7.35
N ALA A 95 4.91 4.86 7.70
CA ALA A 95 5.62 6.07 7.29
C ALA A 95 7.03 6.14 7.89
N ALA A 96 7.18 5.84 9.18
CA ALA A 96 8.48 5.80 9.85
C ALA A 96 9.43 4.78 9.21
N ALA A 97 8.93 3.58 8.88
CA ALA A 97 9.72 2.56 8.19
C ALA A 97 10.20 3.06 6.82
N GLY A 98 9.34 3.72 6.06
CA GLY A 98 9.71 4.34 4.79
C GLY A 98 10.76 5.45 4.93
N ILE A 99 10.59 6.32 5.93
CA ILE A 99 11.51 7.45 6.18
C ILE A 99 12.90 6.96 6.62
N VAL A 100 12.96 6.02 7.55
CA VAL A 100 14.24 5.60 8.17
C VAL A 100 15.00 4.64 7.26
N ALA A 101 14.33 3.59 6.76
CA ALA A 101 14.98 2.48 6.08
C ALA A 101 14.48 2.22 4.66
N GLY A 102 13.55 3.04 4.15
CA GLY A 102 12.95 2.81 2.85
C GLY A 102 13.85 3.13 1.67
N ASP A 103 13.93 2.20 0.71
CA ASP A 103 14.49 2.44 -0.61
C ASP A 103 13.37 2.82 -1.60
N SER A 104 13.22 4.12 -1.88
CA SER A 104 12.18 4.63 -2.77
C SER A 104 12.27 4.12 -4.20
N LYS A 105 13.44 3.61 -4.63
CA LYS A 105 13.64 3.03 -5.97
C LYS A 105 13.10 1.62 -6.08
N ALA A 106 12.94 0.93 -4.95
CA ALA A 106 12.42 -0.43 -4.89
C ALA A 106 10.87 -0.49 -4.97
N CYS A 107 10.18 0.64 -5.16
CA CYS A 107 8.72 0.72 -5.32
C CYS A 107 7.96 -0.06 -4.21
N LEU A 108 7.23 -1.12 -4.58
CA LEU A 108 6.46 -1.94 -3.65
C LEU A 108 7.32 -2.87 -2.77
N GLU A 109 8.62 -2.90 -2.96
CA GLU A 109 9.59 -3.58 -2.10
C GLU A 109 10.38 -2.59 -1.23
N VAL A 110 9.89 -1.38 -1.07
CA VAL A 110 10.53 -0.23 -0.39
C VAL A 110 11.13 -0.55 0.98
N ILE A 111 10.51 -1.44 1.76
CA ILE A 111 10.96 -1.89 3.09
C ILE A 111 11.30 -3.38 3.15
N ALA A 112 11.55 -4.03 1.99
CA ALA A 112 11.83 -5.46 1.94
C ALA A 112 13.16 -5.84 2.60
N LYS A 113 14.11 -4.92 2.69
CA LYS A 113 15.49 -5.16 3.17
C LYS A 113 15.77 -4.56 4.55
N VAL A 114 14.74 -4.15 5.30
CA VAL A 114 14.91 -3.57 6.65
C VAL A 114 15.60 -4.57 7.57
N THR A 115 16.70 -4.13 8.18
CA THR A 115 17.52 -4.93 9.10
C THR A 115 17.00 -4.84 10.54
N PRO A 116 17.42 -5.75 11.46
CA PRO A 116 17.05 -5.65 12.87
C PRO A 116 17.57 -4.36 13.56
N GLU A 117 18.68 -3.82 13.09
CA GLU A 117 19.23 -2.54 13.56
C GLU A 117 18.31 -1.39 13.15
N GLU A 118 17.93 -1.34 11.87
CA GLU A 118 17.00 -0.33 11.36
C GLU A 118 15.61 -0.43 12.00
N GLN A 119 15.16 -1.62 12.40
CA GLN A 119 13.92 -1.76 13.18
C GLN A 119 13.97 -0.98 14.50
N LYS A 120 15.11 -0.95 15.19
CA LYS A 120 15.30 -0.16 16.40
C LYS A 120 15.28 1.34 16.10
N GLU A 121 15.98 1.74 15.03
CA GLU A 121 15.99 3.14 14.58
C GLU A 121 14.58 3.62 14.20
N ILE A 122 13.80 2.77 13.52
CA ILE A 122 12.39 3.05 13.19
C ILE A 122 11.57 3.26 14.46
N ALA A 123 11.75 2.40 15.49
CA ALA A 123 11.04 2.52 16.75
C ALA A 123 11.43 3.80 17.50
N GLU A 124 12.71 4.14 17.54
CA GLU A 124 13.20 5.37 18.15
C GLU A 124 12.69 6.61 17.42
N TYR A 125 12.73 6.61 16.08
CA TYR A 125 12.21 7.68 15.26
C TYR A 125 10.70 7.89 15.48
N LEU A 126 9.94 6.80 15.53
CA LEU A 126 8.50 6.83 15.77
C LEU A 126 8.13 7.42 17.14
N ASN A 127 8.98 7.20 18.15
CA ASN A 127 8.77 7.71 19.50
C ASN A 127 9.18 9.19 19.67
N ASN A 128 10.17 9.66 18.91
CA ASN A 128 10.76 10.98 19.07
C ASN A 128 10.24 12.04 18.11
N VAL A 129 9.67 11.64 16.98
CA VAL A 129 9.19 12.56 15.96
C VAL A 129 7.65 12.62 15.98
N PRO A 130 7.05 13.81 15.94
CA PRO A 130 5.60 13.96 15.88
C PRO A 130 5.03 13.50 14.52
N PHE A 131 4.08 12.57 14.59
CA PHE A 131 3.29 12.11 13.45
C PHE A 131 1.84 12.60 13.60
N SER A 132 1.33 13.28 12.58
CA SER A 132 -0.07 13.68 12.49
C SER A 132 -0.75 12.92 11.36
N VAL A 133 -1.87 12.26 11.65
CA VAL A 133 -2.67 11.54 10.65
C VAL A 133 -4.03 12.21 10.51
N LYS A 134 -4.40 12.57 9.29
CA LYS A 134 -5.65 13.23 8.96
C LYS A 134 -6.39 12.46 7.85
N ALA A 135 -7.71 12.45 7.92
CA ALA A 135 -8.54 11.92 6.84
C ALA A 135 -8.67 12.95 5.72
N MET A 136 -8.61 12.49 4.47
CA MET A 136 -9.01 13.28 3.30
C MET A 136 -10.52 13.15 3.10
N GLU A 137 -11.22 14.26 2.91
CA GLU A 137 -12.68 14.28 2.72
C GLU A 137 -13.09 13.78 1.32
N ASP A 138 -12.31 14.10 0.27
CA ASP A 138 -12.63 13.83 -1.14
C ASP A 138 -11.55 12.99 -1.84
N GLY A 139 -10.90 12.06 -1.10
CA GLY A 139 -9.85 11.21 -1.66
C GLY A 139 -10.38 9.99 -2.41
N ASP A 140 -9.67 9.56 -3.46
CA ASP A 140 -9.88 8.26 -4.10
C ASP A 140 -9.68 7.11 -3.11
N LYS A 141 -10.08 5.88 -3.50
CA LYS A 141 -9.90 4.70 -2.61
C LYS A 141 -8.46 4.50 -2.17
N LEU A 142 -7.50 4.76 -3.06
CA LEU A 142 -6.07 4.84 -2.75
C LEU A 142 -5.63 6.29 -2.95
N ASP A 143 -5.52 7.03 -1.87
CA ASP A 143 -5.02 8.41 -1.86
C ASP A 143 -4.26 8.66 -0.57
N ILE A 144 -2.99 9.00 -0.72
CA ILE A 144 -2.04 9.20 0.37
C ILE A 144 -1.22 10.44 0.03
N ARG A 145 -1.16 11.38 0.96
CA ARG A 145 -0.26 12.52 0.90
C ARG A 145 0.60 12.53 2.16
N VAL A 146 1.91 12.56 1.97
CA VAL A 146 2.87 12.68 3.06
C VAL A 146 3.58 14.01 2.91
N THR A 147 3.47 14.84 3.95
CA THR A 147 4.23 16.07 4.10
C THR A 147 5.29 15.83 5.19
N VAL A 148 6.53 16.06 4.84
CA VAL A 148 7.68 15.97 5.76
C VAL A 148 8.32 17.33 5.89
N LYS A 149 8.75 17.67 7.11
CA LYS A 149 9.39 18.95 7.41
C LYS A 149 10.67 18.74 8.21
N ALA A 150 11.66 19.56 7.94
CA ALA A 150 12.87 19.69 8.71
C ALA A 150 13.39 21.12 8.63
N GLU A 151 13.54 21.79 9.78
CA GLU A 151 13.88 23.20 9.87
C GLU A 151 12.92 24.08 9.02
N GLU A 152 13.46 24.86 8.09
CA GLU A 152 12.69 25.72 7.18
C GLU A 152 12.26 24.98 5.90
N ASN A 153 12.68 23.70 5.71
CA ASN A 153 12.42 22.94 4.51
C ASN A 153 11.21 22.03 4.68
N SER A 154 10.49 21.83 3.58
CA SER A 154 9.40 20.85 3.54
C SER A 154 9.32 20.18 2.17
N ALA A 155 8.86 18.95 2.15
CA ALA A 155 8.54 18.21 0.93
C ALA A 155 7.18 17.53 1.06
N VAL A 156 6.47 17.46 -0.07
CA VAL A 156 5.15 16.83 -0.15
C VAL A 156 5.17 15.83 -1.29
N VAL A 157 4.74 14.61 -1.01
CA VAL A 157 4.53 13.56 -2.01
C VAL A 157 3.11 13.03 -1.89
N ARG A 158 2.46 12.81 -3.01
CA ARG A 158 1.13 12.21 -3.08
C ARG A 158 1.17 10.96 -3.96
N VAL A 159 0.55 9.90 -3.48
CA VAL A 159 0.28 8.67 -4.23
C VAL A 159 -1.23 8.51 -4.33
N SER A 160 -1.74 8.51 -5.54
CA SER A 160 -3.18 8.32 -5.80
C SER A 160 -3.37 7.42 -7.02
N LYS A 161 -4.53 6.77 -7.08
CA LYS A 161 -4.95 6.02 -8.27
C LYS A 161 -5.63 6.98 -9.23
N HIS A 162 -5.23 6.94 -10.48
CA HIS A 162 -5.93 7.60 -11.58
C HIS A 162 -7.15 6.80 -12.02
#